data_4b2e5cba5a92635c0316f5ee07c47098
#
_entry.id   4b2e5cba5a92635c0316f5ee07c47098
#
_cell.length_a   1.000
_cell.length_b   1.000
_cell.length_c   1.000
_cell.angle_alpha   90.00
_cell.angle_beta   90.00
_cell.angle_gamma   90.00
#
_symmetry.space_group_name_H-M   'P 1'
#
loop_
_entity.id
_entity.type
_entity.pdbx_description
1 polymer ?
#
loop_
_entity_poly.entity_id
_entity_poly.type
_entity_poly.pdbx_seq_one_letter_code
_entity_poly.pdbx_strand_id
1 'polypeptide(L)'
;MISKNCRVTLLIVARQFCYNGSWRVSADFRQSYSASCFLRAYSHISRKKQENAERAGEVCFARGASYCGRKEIEEGNMGLESLFAFTLLGGMAAGAYVFETCFARKRSGDRPWLLPLVVVALFAIGMIAASTHVQSIPRAMGSLTSGTVNFASGMVREVAVSGVLFVLALIDMITTFVKKDSPFALRVVTAVVAIACMVLMGTAYTDVFGNPVWTNAPATVLSFVAGDLAMGLGLCAALGVANLSEKPVAYTMVAVDVVLAIGLALEVAAFSAVGISPVMQVVGLVVAPVASAVLTLLASKFANKQTLAIVVCAALVIGVAVARYAFYATCAL
;
A
#
# COMPACT_ATOMS: atom_id res chain seq x y z
N MET A 1 -38.62 -28.82 -8.89
CA MET A 1 -39.56 -27.68 -8.79
C MET A 1 -39.06 -26.76 -7.69
N ILE A 2 -38.42 -25.64 -8.02
CA ILE A 2 -37.93 -24.67 -7.06
C ILE A 2 -39.12 -23.75 -6.71
N SER A 3 -39.47 -23.62 -5.44
CA SER A 3 -40.60 -22.79 -4.99
C SER A 3 -40.45 -21.35 -5.51
N LYS A 4 -41.57 -20.67 -5.83
CA LYS A 4 -41.59 -19.29 -6.33
C LYS A 4 -40.78 -18.33 -5.41
N ASN A 5 -40.81 -18.53 -4.11
CA ASN A 5 -40.08 -17.75 -3.13
C ASN A 5 -38.55 -17.90 -3.25
N CYS A 6 -38.07 -19.09 -3.64
CA CYS A 6 -36.61 -19.28 -3.82
C CYS A 6 -36.09 -18.60 -5.11
N ARG A 7 -36.92 -18.46 -6.14
CA ARG A 7 -36.54 -17.69 -7.37
C ARG A 7 -36.44 -16.19 -7.13
N VAL A 8 -37.35 -15.63 -6.34
CA VAL A 8 -37.34 -14.19 -6.06
C VAL A 8 -36.11 -13.85 -5.18
N THR A 9 -35.80 -14.68 -4.19
CA THR A 9 -34.62 -14.51 -3.34
C THR A 9 -33.32 -14.64 -4.13
N LEU A 10 -33.25 -15.58 -5.08
CA LEU A 10 -32.09 -15.77 -5.95
C LEU A 10 -31.84 -14.55 -6.87
N LEU A 11 -32.92 -13.95 -7.37
CA LEU A 11 -32.86 -12.74 -8.21
C LEU A 11 -32.45 -11.50 -7.41
N ILE A 12 -32.92 -11.37 -6.17
CA ILE A 12 -32.53 -10.26 -5.28
C ILE A 12 -31.05 -10.39 -4.89
N VAL A 13 -30.59 -11.59 -4.51
CA VAL A 13 -29.18 -11.86 -4.15
C VAL A 13 -28.27 -11.66 -5.36
N ALA A 14 -28.63 -12.13 -6.54
CA ALA A 14 -27.86 -11.94 -7.77
C ALA A 14 -27.81 -10.47 -8.18
N ARG A 15 -28.89 -9.70 -7.99
CA ARG A 15 -28.94 -8.28 -8.31
C ARG A 15 -28.09 -7.45 -7.33
N GLN A 16 -28.06 -7.83 -6.04
CA GLN A 16 -27.25 -7.19 -5.01
C GLN A 16 -25.75 -7.47 -5.22
N PHE A 17 -25.42 -8.67 -5.72
CA PHE A 17 -24.04 -9.05 -6.04
C PHE A 17 -23.46 -8.28 -7.23
N CYS A 18 -24.28 -8.05 -8.27
CA CYS A 18 -23.86 -7.23 -9.41
C CYS A 18 -23.71 -5.73 -9.10
N TYR A 19 -24.31 -5.25 -7.99
CA TYR A 19 -24.34 -3.82 -7.68
C TYR A 19 -23.29 -3.37 -6.66
N ASN A 20 -22.93 -4.19 -5.66
CA ASN A 20 -22.15 -3.75 -4.49
C ASN A 20 -20.81 -4.48 -4.24
N GLY A 21 -20.51 -5.59 -4.90
CA GLY A 21 -19.22 -6.31 -4.74
C GLY A 21 -18.84 -6.75 -3.32
N SER A 22 -19.66 -6.53 -2.30
CA SER A 22 -19.37 -6.90 -0.91
C SER A 22 -20.52 -7.59 -0.21
N TRP A 23 -20.21 -8.65 0.55
CA TRP A 23 -21.14 -9.40 1.38
C TRP A 23 -21.15 -8.82 2.81
N ARG A 24 -22.19 -8.10 3.20
CA ARG A 24 -22.62 -8.05 4.61
C ARG A 24 -23.91 -8.84 4.73
N VAL A 25 -23.82 -10.05 5.25
CA VAL A 25 -25.01 -10.81 5.68
C VAL A 25 -25.33 -10.30 7.09
N SER A 26 -26.44 -9.56 7.25
CA SER A 26 -26.91 -9.17 8.58
C SER A 26 -27.26 -10.42 9.41
N ALA A 27 -27.10 -10.36 10.71
CA ALA A 27 -27.34 -11.47 11.63
C ALA A 27 -28.78 -12.03 11.51
N ASP A 28 -29.75 -11.18 11.14
CA ASP A 28 -31.15 -11.56 10.95
C ASP A 28 -31.40 -12.50 9.77
N PHE A 29 -30.48 -12.54 8.79
CA PHE A 29 -30.64 -13.41 7.61
C PHE A 29 -30.30 -14.87 7.90
N ARG A 30 -29.54 -15.18 8.95
CA ARG A 30 -29.15 -16.55 9.32
C ARG A 30 -30.28 -17.38 9.92
N GLN A 31 -31.33 -16.76 10.46
CA GLN A 31 -32.42 -17.49 11.14
C GLN A 31 -33.53 -18.00 10.22
N SER A 32 -33.64 -17.51 8.98
CA SER A 32 -34.79 -17.81 8.12
C SER A 32 -34.58 -18.86 7.04
N TYR A 33 -33.37 -19.33 6.76
CA TYR A 33 -33.15 -20.29 5.65
C TYR A 33 -32.21 -21.45 6.00
N SER A 34 -32.58 -22.66 5.63
CA SER A 34 -31.78 -23.85 5.89
C SER A 34 -30.47 -23.84 5.04
N ALA A 35 -29.34 -24.22 5.67
CA ALA A 35 -28.02 -24.30 5.02
C ALA A 35 -28.00 -25.07 3.71
N SER A 36 -28.93 -26.03 3.52
CA SER A 36 -29.09 -26.82 2.30
C SER A 36 -29.58 -26.02 1.09
N CYS A 37 -30.36 -24.95 1.31
CA CYS A 37 -30.81 -24.07 0.22
C CYS A 37 -29.68 -23.16 -0.28
N PHE A 38 -28.85 -22.68 0.65
CA PHE A 38 -27.68 -21.84 0.35
C PHE A 38 -26.60 -22.63 -0.43
N LEU A 39 -26.28 -23.84 0.01
CA LEU A 39 -25.31 -24.71 -0.66
C LEU A 39 -25.75 -25.10 -2.07
N ARG A 40 -27.06 -25.38 -2.30
CA ARG A 40 -27.59 -25.65 -3.65
C ARG A 40 -27.56 -24.42 -4.55
N ALA A 41 -27.86 -23.23 -4.01
CA ALA A 41 -27.77 -21.97 -4.77
C ALA A 41 -26.32 -21.68 -5.17
N TYR A 42 -25.36 -21.85 -4.23
CA TYR A 42 -23.94 -21.66 -4.48
C TYR A 42 -23.41 -22.64 -5.53
N SER A 43 -23.74 -23.93 -5.44
CA SER A 43 -23.31 -24.93 -6.42
C SER A 43 -23.90 -24.69 -7.83
N HIS A 44 -25.11 -24.15 -7.91
CA HIS A 44 -25.74 -23.80 -9.20
C HIS A 44 -25.09 -22.56 -9.84
N ILE A 45 -24.73 -21.55 -9.03
CA ILE A 45 -24.04 -20.34 -9.49
C ILE A 45 -22.62 -20.70 -9.91
N SER A 46 -21.92 -21.52 -9.14
CA SER A 46 -20.56 -21.97 -9.46
C SER A 46 -20.54 -22.77 -10.77
N ARG A 47 -21.48 -23.70 -10.96
CA ARG A 47 -21.59 -24.49 -12.19
C ARG A 47 -21.89 -23.62 -13.41
N LYS A 48 -22.79 -22.64 -13.28
CA LYS A 48 -23.11 -21.69 -14.36
C LYS A 48 -21.96 -20.74 -14.70
N LYS A 49 -21.15 -20.39 -13.71
CA LYS A 49 -19.92 -19.58 -13.92
C LYS A 49 -18.87 -20.42 -14.67
N GLN A 50 -18.77 -21.71 -14.35
CA GLN A 50 -17.87 -22.64 -15.03
C GLN A 50 -18.32 -22.93 -16.47
N GLU A 51 -19.61 -23.17 -16.73
CA GLU A 51 -20.15 -23.30 -18.08
C GLU A 51 -19.97 -22.04 -18.93
N ASN A 52 -20.13 -20.85 -18.33
CA ASN A 52 -19.90 -19.60 -19.04
C ASN A 52 -18.40 -19.36 -19.31
N ALA A 53 -17.52 -19.79 -18.41
CA ALA A 53 -16.07 -19.72 -18.62
C ALA A 53 -15.62 -20.71 -19.72
N GLU A 54 -16.18 -21.93 -19.75
CA GLU A 54 -15.92 -22.90 -20.81
C GLU A 54 -16.44 -22.42 -22.19
N ARG A 55 -17.65 -21.86 -22.26
CA ARG A 55 -18.16 -21.24 -23.50
C ARG A 55 -17.36 -20.03 -23.95
N ALA A 56 -16.89 -19.19 -23.01
CA ALA A 56 -15.99 -18.07 -23.32
C ALA A 56 -14.63 -18.59 -23.83
N GLY A 57 -14.11 -19.67 -23.26
CA GLY A 57 -12.90 -20.36 -23.72
C GLY A 57 -13.08 -20.93 -25.15
N GLU A 58 -14.20 -21.57 -25.47
CA GLU A 58 -14.48 -22.07 -26.83
C GLU A 58 -14.60 -20.95 -27.87
N VAL A 59 -15.22 -19.81 -27.52
CA VAL A 59 -15.33 -18.65 -28.41
C VAL A 59 -13.98 -17.95 -28.59
N CYS A 60 -13.12 -17.91 -27.55
CA CYS A 60 -11.75 -17.42 -27.67
C CYS A 60 -10.88 -18.35 -28.51
N PHE A 61 -11.03 -19.66 -28.39
CA PHE A 61 -10.29 -20.63 -29.20
C PHE A 61 -10.64 -20.54 -30.69
N ALA A 62 -11.89 -20.26 -31.02
CA ALA A 62 -12.37 -20.08 -32.38
C ALA A 62 -11.91 -18.77 -33.03
N ARG A 63 -11.46 -17.77 -32.25
CA ARG A 63 -11.03 -16.42 -32.72
C ARG A 63 -9.54 -16.11 -32.56
N GLY A 64 -8.69 -17.10 -32.34
CA GLY A 64 -7.25 -16.90 -32.20
C GLY A 64 -6.87 -16.54 -30.75
N ALA A 65 -6.77 -17.56 -29.93
CA ALA A 65 -6.54 -17.55 -28.48
C ALA A 65 -5.30 -16.76 -27.99
N SER A 66 -4.40 -16.35 -28.89
CA SER A 66 -3.18 -15.60 -28.52
C SER A 66 -3.41 -14.14 -28.18
N TYR A 67 -4.54 -13.54 -28.57
CA TYR A 67 -4.76 -12.09 -28.41
C TYR A 67 -5.57 -11.73 -27.16
N CYS A 68 -6.52 -12.57 -26.74
CA CYS A 68 -7.39 -12.29 -25.59
C CYS A 68 -6.66 -12.52 -24.25
N GLY A 69 -5.92 -13.63 -24.11
CA GLY A 69 -5.19 -13.93 -22.87
C GLY A 69 -4.03 -12.99 -22.58
N ARG A 70 -3.37 -12.45 -23.64
CA ARG A 70 -2.25 -11.51 -23.46
C ARG A 70 -2.74 -10.15 -22.96
N LYS A 71 -3.89 -9.68 -23.42
CA LYS A 71 -4.44 -8.38 -23.04
C LYS A 71 -4.95 -8.34 -21.59
N GLU A 72 -5.60 -9.41 -21.12
CA GLU A 72 -6.04 -9.53 -19.72
C GLU A 72 -4.86 -9.64 -18.74
N ILE A 73 -3.78 -10.32 -19.14
CA ILE A 73 -2.56 -10.43 -18.32
C ILE A 73 -1.80 -9.09 -18.29
N GLU A 74 -1.73 -8.34 -19.39
CA GLU A 74 -1.09 -7.03 -19.44
C GLU A 74 -1.89 -5.97 -18.65
N GLU A 75 -3.22 -5.97 -18.72
CA GLU A 75 -4.07 -5.05 -17.95
C GLU A 75 -4.03 -5.37 -16.44
N GLY A 76 -3.94 -6.64 -16.05
CA GLY A 76 -3.77 -7.04 -14.65
C GLY A 76 -2.42 -6.63 -14.06
N ASN A 77 -1.34 -6.76 -14.80
CA ASN A 77 0.00 -6.38 -14.36
C ASN A 77 0.17 -4.86 -14.20
N MET A 78 -0.37 -4.05 -15.12
CA MET A 78 -0.26 -2.59 -15.02
C MET A 78 -0.93 -2.02 -13.76
N GLY A 79 -2.01 -2.66 -13.29
CA GLY A 79 -2.68 -2.27 -12.05
C GLY A 79 -1.83 -2.51 -10.80
N LEU A 80 -1.09 -3.60 -10.79
CA LEU A 80 -0.23 -4.00 -9.69
C LEU A 80 0.98 -3.07 -9.53
N GLU A 81 1.63 -2.76 -10.66
CA GLU A 81 2.82 -1.91 -10.69
C GLU A 81 2.52 -0.48 -10.24
N SER A 82 1.33 0.04 -10.56
CA SER A 82 0.92 1.39 -10.19
C SER A 82 0.67 1.52 -8.68
N LEU A 83 0.03 0.53 -8.05
CA LEU A 83 -0.17 0.50 -6.60
C LEU A 83 1.14 0.31 -5.85
N PHE A 84 2.02 -0.57 -6.34
CA PHE A 84 3.37 -0.75 -5.82
C PHE A 84 4.16 0.57 -5.84
N ALA A 85 4.19 1.28 -6.97
CA ALA A 85 4.88 2.55 -7.10
C ALA A 85 4.32 3.61 -6.14
N PHE A 86 3.00 3.70 -6.01
CA PHE A 86 2.35 4.64 -5.10
C PHE A 86 2.71 4.36 -3.64
N THR A 87 2.57 3.13 -3.18
CA THR A 87 2.85 2.81 -1.78
C THR A 87 4.33 2.89 -1.44
N LEU A 88 5.23 2.59 -2.38
CA LEU A 88 6.66 2.72 -2.16
C LEU A 88 7.10 4.19 -2.09
N LEU A 89 6.78 4.98 -3.10
CA LEU A 89 7.21 6.38 -3.19
C LEU A 89 6.45 7.27 -2.21
N GLY A 90 5.13 7.12 -2.12
CA GLY A 90 4.28 7.86 -1.20
C GLY A 90 4.60 7.51 0.26
N GLY A 91 4.83 6.24 0.57
CA GLY A 91 5.23 5.80 1.91
C GLY A 91 6.59 6.36 2.32
N MET A 92 7.60 6.28 1.44
CA MET A 92 8.92 6.89 1.68
C MET A 92 8.81 8.40 1.92
N ALA A 93 8.01 9.11 1.12
CA ALA A 93 7.77 10.54 1.28
C ALA A 93 7.10 10.87 2.62
N ALA A 94 6.07 10.11 3.01
CA ALA A 94 5.37 10.25 4.29
C ALA A 94 6.31 10.01 5.47
N GLY A 95 7.09 8.93 5.44
CA GLY A 95 8.08 8.61 6.47
C GLY A 95 9.17 9.68 6.60
N ALA A 96 9.67 10.21 5.48
CA ALA A 96 10.66 11.29 5.49
C ALA A 96 10.10 12.56 6.13
N TYR A 97 8.86 12.89 5.86
CA TYR A 97 8.20 14.06 6.45
C TYR A 97 8.06 13.94 7.97
N VAL A 98 7.72 12.74 8.46
CA VAL A 98 7.65 12.46 9.91
C VAL A 98 9.00 12.70 10.58
N PHE A 99 10.07 12.11 10.04
CA PHE A 99 11.39 12.24 10.65
C PHE A 99 12.01 13.62 10.52
N GLU A 100 11.78 14.34 9.41
CA GLU A 100 12.15 15.74 9.33
C GLU A 100 11.51 16.56 10.46
N THR A 101 10.21 16.34 10.71
CA THR A 101 9.49 17.05 11.77
C THR A 101 10.03 16.70 13.17
N CYS A 102 10.43 15.43 13.38
CA CYS A 102 11.00 14.99 14.66
C CYS A 102 12.40 15.51 14.93
N PHE A 103 13.29 15.51 13.93
CA PHE A 103 14.70 15.84 14.11
C PHE A 103 15.05 17.30 13.78
N ALA A 104 14.30 17.96 12.93
CA ALA A 104 14.55 19.34 12.52
C ALA A 104 13.45 20.29 12.99
N ARG A 105 13.52 20.79 14.21
CA ARG A 105 12.56 21.78 14.73
C ARG A 105 12.54 23.08 13.89
N LYS A 106 13.69 23.47 13.35
CA LYS A 106 13.82 24.52 12.35
C LYS A 106 14.59 23.94 11.16
N ARG A 107 14.14 24.26 9.97
CA ARG A 107 14.90 23.96 8.76
C ARG A 107 16.09 24.90 8.70
N SER A 108 17.29 24.34 8.77
CA SER A 108 18.56 25.06 8.70
C SER A 108 19.36 24.56 7.51
N GLY A 109 20.28 25.39 7.01
CA GLY A 109 21.16 25.09 5.91
C GLY A 109 20.84 25.90 4.65
N ASP A 110 21.63 25.68 3.59
CA ASP A 110 21.56 26.47 2.36
C ASP A 110 20.29 26.15 1.53
N ARG A 111 19.70 24.97 1.73
CA ARG A 111 18.57 24.47 0.92
C ARG A 111 17.45 23.90 1.80
N PRO A 112 16.80 24.73 2.64
CA PRO A 112 15.74 24.25 3.54
C PRO A 112 14.51 23.70 2.81
N TRP A 113 14.34 24.05 1.53
CA TRP A 113 13.26 23.62 0.65
C TRP A 113 13.51 22.25 -0.01
N LEU A 114 14.74 21.69 0.08
CA LEU A 114 15.10 20.49 -0.68
C LEU A 114 14.29 19.27 -0.27
N LEU A 115 14.19 18.95 1.02
CA LEU A 115 13.43 17.79 1.48
C LEU A 115 11.92 17.95 1.23
N PRO A 116 11.26 19.09 1.55
CA PRO A 116 9.86 19.32 1.17
C PRO A 116 9.60 19.15 -0.32
N LEU A 117 10.50 19.62 -1.17
CA LEU A 117 10.38 19.43 -2.62
C LEU A 117 10.46 17.96 -3.01
N VAL A 118 11.42 17.21 -2.47
CA VAL A 118 11.59 15.77 -2.74
C VAL A 118 10.35 15.00 -2.27
N VAL A 119 9.83 15.31 -1.06
CA VAL A 119 8.61 14.70 -0.52
C VAL A 119 7.42 14.94 -1.46
N VAL A 120 7.17 16.18 -1.87
CA VAL A 120 6.07 16.52 -2.79
C VAL A 120 6.26 15.83 -4.14
N ALA A 121 7.48 15.81 -4.67
CA ALA A 121 7.77 15.17 -5.96
C ALA A 121 7.53 13.64 -5.91
N LEU A 122 8.04 12.95 -4.90
CA LEU A 122 7.85 11.50 -4.74
C LEU A 122 6.37 11.16 -4.56
N PHE A 123 5.67 11.93 -3.73
CA PHE A 123 4.24 11.73 -3.50
C PHE A 123 3.42 11.98 -4.77
N ALA A 124 3.74 13.04 -5.52
CA ALA A 124 3.09 13.35 -6.80
C ALA A 124 3.30 12.23 -7.83
N ILE A 125 4.53 11.72 -7.98
CA ILE A 125 4.84 10.60 -8.88
C ILE A 125 4.04 9.35 -8.47
N GLY A 126 4.00 9.03 -7.18
CA GLY A 126 3.20 7.94 -6.64
C GLY A 126 1.70 8.10 -6.94
N MET A 127 1.13 9.28 -6.72
CA MET A 127 -0.28 9.57 -7.02
C MET A 127 -0.59 9.50 -8.52
N ILE A 128 0.31 9.97 -9.38
CA ILE A 128 0.18 9.84 -10.85
C ILE A 128 0.19 8.35 -11.20
N ALA A 129 1.11 7.55 -10.66
CA ALA A 129 1.13 6.11 -10.88
C ALA A 129 -0.18 5.46 -10.41
N ALA A 130 -0.68 5.78 -9.20
CA ALA A 130 -1.96 5.26 -8.70
C ALA A 130 -3.14 5.64 -9.60
N SER A 131 -3.14 6.84 -10.20
CA SER A 131 -4.22 7.28 -11.08
C SER A 131 -4.35 6.43 -12.34
N THR A 132 -3.29 5.80 -12.82
CA THR A 132 -3.32 4.89 -13.97
C THR A 132 -4.08 3.60 -13.68
N HIS A 133 -4.20 3.21 -12.41
CA HIS A 133 -4.97 2.05 -11.98
C HIS A 133 -6.50 2.32 -11.97
N VAL A 134 -6.90 3.58 -11.90
CA VAL A 134 -8.33 3.93 -11.88
C VAL A 134 -8.93 3.76 -13.27
N GLN A 135 -9.67 2.67 -13.47
CA GLN A 135 -10.29 2.33 -14.76
C GLN A 135 -11.23 3.40 -15.32
N SER A 136 -11.76 4.28 -14.46
CA SER A 136 -12.68 5.35 -14.89
C SER A 136 -12.59 6.56 -13.95
N ILE A 137 -11.68 7.49 -14.25
CA ILE A 137 -11.59 8.79 -13.58
C ILE A 137 -12.93 9.54 -13.60
N PRO A 138 -13.70 9.60 -14.75
CA PRO A 138 -15.00 10.24 -14.76
C PRO A 138 -16.00 9.62 -13.77
N ARG A 139 -15.97 8.29 -13.56
CA ARG A 139 -16.86 7.62 -12.60
C ARG A 139 -16.46 7.95 -11.16
N ALA A 140 -15.16 7.99 -10.85
CA ALA A 140 -14.66 8.39 -9.54
C ALA A 140 -15.05 9.85 -9.23
N MET A 141 -14.90 10.75 -10.19
CA MET A 141 -15.31 12.14 -10.07
C MET A 141 -16.84 12.29 -9.93
N GLY A 142 -17.60 11.47 -10.67
CA GLY A 142 -19.07 11.42 -10.57
C GLY A 142 -19.53 10.99 -9.18
N SER A 143 -18.90 10.02 -8.54
CA SER A 143 -19.25 9.62 -7.18
C SER A 143 -18.88 10.69 -6.14
N LEU A 144 -17.79 11.41 -6.32
CA LEU A 144 -17.43 12.56 -5.49
C LEU A 144 -18.48 13.69 -5.58
N THR A 145 -18.89 14.06 -6.79
CA THR A 145 -19.86 15.15 -6.99
C THR A 145 -21.28 14.79 -6.58
N SER A 146 -21.66 13.51 -6.69
CA SER A 146 -22.97 13.01 -6.27
C SER A 146 -23.08 12.69 -4.79
N GLY A 147 -21.99 12.80 -4.04
CA GLY A 147 -21.96 12.43 -2.60
C GLY A 147 -22.13 10.93 -2.30
N THR A 148 -21.95 10.07 -3.33
CA THR A 148 -22.11 8.61 -3.19
C THR A 148 -20.80 7.90 -2.84
N VAL A 149 -19.82 8.60 -2.31
CA VAL A 149 -18.51 8.07 -1.92
C VAL A 149 -18.66 7.11 -0.74
N ASN A 150 -18.21 5.87 -0.91
CA ASN A 150 -18.24 4.88 0.16
C ASN A 150 -16.98 4.97 1.05
N PHE A 151 -17.00 5.76 2.09
CA PHE A 151 -15.91 5.88 3.07
C PHE A 151 -15.69 4.62 3.94
N ALA A 152 -16.55 3.61 3.84
CA ALA A 152 -16.26 2.32 4.47
C ALA A 152 -15.17 1.53 3.71
N SER A 153 -14.91 1.87 2.43
CA SER A 153 -13.80 1.27 1.65
C SER A 153 -12.45 1.76 2.14
N GLY A 154 -11.53 0.82 2.42
CA GLY A 154 -10.14 1.12 2.79
C GLY A 154 -9.44 1.96 1.74
N MET A 155 -9.59 1.62 0.46
CA MET A 155 -9.02 2.36 -0.67
C MET A 155 -9.52 3.81 -0.76
N VAL A 156 -10.82 4.06 -0.51
CA VAL A 156 -11.36 5.42 -0.52
C VAL A 156 -10.76 6.26 0.61
N ARG A 157 -10.61 5.68 1.80
CA ARG A 157 -9.96 6.34 2.94
C ARG A 157 -8.50 6.65 2.68
N GLU A 158 -7.77 5.71 2.08
CA GLU A 158 -6.38 5.87 1.68
C GLU A 158 -6.22 7.03 0.69
N VAL A 159 -7.00 7.06 -0.38
CA VAL A 159 -6.97 8.14 -1.39
C VAL A 159 -7.33 9.50 -0.77
N ALA A 160 -8.35 9.55 0.09
CA ALA A 160 -8.76 10.80 0.73
C ALA A 160 -7.67 11.37 1.63
N VAL A 161 -7.06 10.54 2.50
CA VAL A 161 -5.99 10.98 3.41
C VAL A 161 -4.72 11.32 2.64
N SER A 162 -4.40 10.57 1.58
CA SER A 162 -3.30 10.87 0.68
C SER A 162 -3.46 12.24 -0.01
N GLY A 163 -4.67 12.56 -0.46
CA GLY A 163 -4.97 13.88 -1.02
C GLY A 163 -4.77 15.01 0.00
N VAL A 164 -5.23 14.82 1.24
CA VAL A 164 -5.01 15.80 2.33
C VAL A 164 -3.52 15.95 2.62
N LEU A 165 -2.78 14.84 2.73
CA LEU A 165 -1.33 14.87 2.96
C LEU A 165 -0.61 15.64 1.85
N PHE A 166 -0.95 15.36 0.59
CA PHE A 166 -0.34 16.05 -0.55
C PHE A 166 -0.56 17.56 -0.50
N VAL A 167 -1.78 18.00 -0.22
CA VAL A 167 -2.11 19.43 -0.10
C VAL A 167 -1.33 20.09 1.05
N LEU A 168 -1.29 19.46 2.22
CA LEU A 168 -0.54 19.98 3.38
C LEU A 168 0.97 20.05 3.08
N ALA A 169 1.55 19.01 2.48
CA ALA A 169 2.95 18.98 2.11
C ALA A 169 3.28 20.05 1.03
N LEU A 170 2.38 20.29 0.10
CA LEU A 170 2.51 21.34 -0.92
C LEU A 170 2.48 22.73 -0.29
N ILE A 171 1.55 22.99 0.64
CA ILE A 171 1.48 24.25 1.39
C ILE A 171 2.77 24.47 2.19
N ASP A 172 3.26 23.43 2.86
CA ASP A 172 4.50 23.46 3.63
C ASP A 172 5.70 23.75 2.72
N MET A 173 5.82 23.09 1.58
CA MET A 173 6.86 23.32 0.59
C MET A 173 6.85 24.76 0.08
N ILE A 174 5.70 25.28 -0.34
CA ILE A 174 5.53 26.65 -0.84
C ILE A 174 5.92 27.65 0.26
N THR A 175 5.42 27.43 1.49
CA THR A 175 5.73 28.31 2.63
C THR A 175 7.23 28.33 2.92
N THR A 176 7.87 27.15 2.90
CA THR A 176 9.33 27.04 3.11
C THR A 176 10.11 27.70 1.98
N PHE A 177 9.65 27.57 0.74
CA PHE A 177 10.30 28.19 -0.41
C PHE A 177 10.30 29.72 -0.30
N VAL A 178 9.16 30.30 0.10
CA VAL A 178 8.97 31.75 0.20
C VAL A 178 9.63 32.32 1.48
N LYS A 179 9.41 31.66 2.64
CA LYS A 179 9.81 32.19 3.95
C LYS A 179 11.09 31.57 4.51
N LYS A 180 11.72 30.63 3.79
CA LYS A 180 12.88 29.82 4.19
C LYS A 180 12.62 28.85 5.37
N ASP A 181 11.46 28.93 5.99
CA ASP A 181 10.97 28.00 7.02
C ASP A 181 9.44 28.02 7.03
N SER A 182 8.82 26.99 7.61
CA SER A 182 7.38 26.90 7.76
C SER A 182 6.98 26.81 9.23
N PRO A 183 5.73 27.18 9.58
CA PRO A 183 5.24 27.06 10.95
C PRO A 183 5.35 25.62 11.45
N PHE A 184 5.98 25.43 12.61
CA PHE A 184 6.15 24.09 13.20
C PHE A 184 4.82 23.37 13.42
N ALA A 185 3.74 24.10 13.76
CA ALA A 185 2.40 23.53 13.89
C ALA A 185 1.90 22.89 12.58
N LEU A 186 2.13 23.53 11.42
CA LEU A 186 1.78 22.96 10.11
C LEU A 186 2.53 21.66 9.88
N ARG A 187 3.82 21.62 10.19
CA ARG A 187 4.65 20.42 10.04
C ARG A 187 4.19 19.28 10.94
N VAL A 188 3.82 19.57 12.20
CA VAL A 188 3.28 18.56 13.11
C VAL A 188 1.96 17.98 12.58
N VAL A 189 1.03 18.85 12.15
CA VAL A 189 -0.25 18.39 11.58
C VAL A 189 0.00 17.52 10.35
N THR A 190 0.89 17.95 9.45
CA THR A 190 1.23 17.17 8.25
C THR A 190 1.88 15.82 8.61
N ALA A 191 2.77 15.78 9.62
CA ALA A 191 3.37 14.54 10.10
C ALA A 191 2.35 13.57 10.70
N VAL A 192 1.35 14.07 11.44
CA VAL A 192 0.25 13.23 11.96
C VAL A 192 -0.57 12.65 10.80
N VAL A 193 -0.90 13.45 9.80
CA VAL A 193 -1.61 12.98 8.59
C VAL A 193 -0.74 11.98 7.81
N ALA A 194 0.58 12.17 7.76
CA ALA A 194 1.53 11.24 7.13
C ALA A 194 1.52 9.86 7.83
N ILE A 195 1.52 9.84 9.17
CA ILE A 195 1.38 8.58 9.93
C ILE A 195 0.04 7.90 9.63
N ALA A 196 -1.06 8.66 9.63
CA ALA A 196 -2.37 8.13 9.28
C ALA A 196 -2.40 7.56 7.85
N CYS A 197 -1.74 8.22 6.90
CA CYS A 197 -1.62 7.76 5.51
C CYS A 197 -0.87 6.42 5.43
N MET A 198 0.27 6.27 6.09
CA MET A 198 1.04 5.01 6.13
C MET A 198 0.23 3.86 6.73
N VAL A 199 -0.51 4.11 7.82
CA VAL A 199 -1.39 3.11 8.43
C VAL A 199 -2.52 2.71 7.47
N LEU A 200 -3.13 3.68 6.77
CA LEU A 200 -4.18 3.39 5.79
C LEU A 200 -3.65 2.64 4.57
N MET A 201 -2.43 2.93 4.09
CA MET A 201 -1.77 2.15 3.04
C MET A 201 -1.63 0.67 3.44
N GLY A 202 -1.25 0.37 4.69
CA GLY A 202 -1.18 -1.01 5.17
C GLY A 202 -2.56 -1.64 5.40
N THR A 203 -3.52 -0.92 5.97
CA THR A 203 -4.84 -1.48 6.31
C THR A 203 -5.78 -1.60 5.12
N ALA A 204 -5.55 -0.89 4.01
CA ALA A 204 -6.38 -0.98 2.81
C ALA A 204 -6.43 -2.40 2.23
N TYR A 205 -5.39 -3.20 2.44
CA TYR A 205 -5.28 -4.57 1.94
C TYR A 205 -5.87 -5.62 2.89
N THR A 206 -6.02 -5.31 4.18
CA THR A 206 -6.49 -6.28 5.19
C THR A 206 -7.97 -6.66 5.02
N ASP A 207 -8.74 -5.82 4.33
CA ASP A 207 -10.16 -6.05 4.05
C ASP A 207 -10.40 -6.80 2.70
N VAL A 208 -9.33 -7.19 1.99
CA VAL A 208 -9.44 -7.86 0.69
C VAL A 208 -9.70 -9.35 0.89
N PHE A 209 -10.93 -9.77 0.64
CA PHE A 209 -11.34 -11.17 0.76
C PHE A 209 -10.64 -12.07 -0.26
N GLY A 210 -10.20 -13.24 0.21
CA GLY A 210 -9.67 -14.31 -0.66
C GLY A 210 -8.15 -14.37 -0.74
N ASN A 211 -7.42 -13.35 -0.26
CA ASN A 211 -5.97 -13.40 -0.19
C ASN A 211 -5.50 -13.46 1.27
N PRO A 212 -5.10 -14.66 1.76
CA PRO A 212 -4.71 -14.84 3.17
C PRO A 212 -3.39 -14.15 3.53
N VAL A 213 -2.55 -13.80 2.55
CA VAL A 213 -1.33 -13.00 2.79
C VAL A 213 -1.70 -11.56 3.10
N TRP A 214 -2.61 -10.97 2.32
CA TRP A 214 -3.03 -9.57 2.49
C TRP A 214 -3.86 -9.35 3.74
N THR A 215 -4.72 -10.31 4.09
CA THR A 215 -5.59 -10.24 5.29
C THR A 215 -4.85 -10.48 6.61
N ASN A 216 -3.56 -10.82 6.58
CA ASN A 216 -2.73 -10.89 7.77
C ASN A 216 -2.35 -9.49 8.25
N ALA A 217 -3.30 -8.82 8.94
CA ALA A 217 -3.15 -7.43 9.34
C ALA A 217 -1.86 -7.12 10.12
N PRO A 218 -1.40 -7.91 11.12
CA PRO A 218 -0.14 -7.64 11.80
C PRO A 218 1.07 -7.62 10.85
N ALA A 219 1.18 -8.59 9.96
CA ALA A 219 2.28 -8.66 8.99
C ALA A 219 2.24 -7.47 8.04
N THR A 220 1.08 -7.26 7.38
CA THR A 220 0.91 -6.23 6.36
C THR A 220 1.09 -4.82 6.92
N VAL A 221 0.44 -4.48 8.04
CA VAL A 221 0.51 -3.12 8.59
C VAL A 221 1.90 -2.82 9.14
N LEU A 222 2.55 -3.78 9.84
CA LEU A 222 3.89 -3.55 10.37
C LEU A 222 4.92 -3.39 9.27
N SER A 223 4.90 -4.24 8.23
CA SER A 223 5.86 -4.16 7.13
C SER A 223 5.70 -2.86 6.33
N PHE A 224 4.45 -2.42 6.08
CA PHE A 224 4.18 -1.17 5.38
C PHE A 224 4.64 0.04 6.19
N VAL A 225 4.12 0.21 7.41
CA VAL A 225 4.43 1.39 8.24
C VAL A 225 5.91 1.46 8.61
N ALA A 226 6.52 0.34 9.05
CA ALA A 226 7.93 0.34 9.40
C ALA A 226 8.84 0.49 8.17
N GLY A 227 8.47 -0.10 7.03
CA GLY A 227 9.17 0.08 5.75
C GLY A 227 9.16 1.53 5.29
N ASP A 228 8.01 2.20 5.36
CA ASP A 228 7.85 3.59 5.00
C ASP A 228 8.67 4.52 5.92
N LEU A 229 8.64 4.26 7.23
CA LEU A 229 9.46 4.98 8.20
C LEU A 229 10.95 4.74 7.96
N ALA A 230 11.39 3.49 7.77
CA ALA A 230 12.80 3.17 7.52
C ALA A 230 13.32 3.88 6.26
N MET A 231 12.61 3.74 5.14
CA MET A 231 12.97 4.43 3.89
C MET A 231 12.97 5.95 4.06
N GLY A 232 12.00 6.49 4.80
CA GLY A 232 11.89 7.93 5.07
C GLY A 232 13.05 8.47 5.89
N LEU A 233 13.47 7.76 6.94
CA LEU A 233 14.64 8.14 7.74
C LEU A 233 15.94 8.00 6.93
N GLY A 234 16.05 6.94 6.12
CA GLY A 234 17.16 6.78 5.18
C GLY A 234 17.26 7.93 4.18
N LEU A 235 16.12 8.40 3.65
CA LEU A 235 16.05 9.56 2.76
C LEU A 235 16.47 10.85 3.48
N CYS A 236 15.99 11.09 4.71
CA CYS A 236 16.43 12.22 5.53
C CYS A 236 17.95 12.20 5.76
N ALA A 237 18.53 11.04 6.02
CA ALA A 237 19.97 10.91 6.19
C ALA A 237 20.73 11.12 4.87
N ALA A 238 20.24 10.58 3.76
CA ALA A 238 20.83 10.76 2.43
C ALA A 238 20.79 12.20 1.94
N LEU A 239 19.79 12.99 2.35
CA LEU A 239 19.70 14.42 2.04
C LEU A 239 20.41 15.30 3.07
N GLY A 240 21.07 14.73 4.08
CA GLY A 240 21.82 15.46 5.11
C GLY A 240 20.95 16.15 6.16
N VAL A 241 19.65 15.83 6.24
CA VAL A 241 18.74 16.36 7.26
C VAL A 241 18.92 15.65 8.60
N ALA A 242 19.27 14.36 8.56
CA ALA A 242 19.56 13.52 9.72
C ALA A 242 20.97 12.94 9.60
N ASN A 243 21.69 12.80 10.72
CA ASN A 243 23.04 12.21 10.73
C ASN A 243 23.04 10.87 11.45
N LEU A 244 23.24 9.79 10.72
CA LEU A 244 23.27 8.41 11.26
C LEU A 244 24.37 8.19 12.30
N SER A 245 25.37 9.08 12.43
CA SER A 245 26.39 9.00 13.48
C SER A 245 25.93 9.58 14.81
N GLU A 246 24.82 10.29 14.84
CA GLU A 246 24.22 10.81 16.05
C GLU A 246 23.41 9.72 16.76
N LYS A 247 23.66 9.54 18.04
CA LYS A 247 23.01 8.47 18.82
C LYS A 247 21.48 8.43 18.72
N PRO A 248 20.75 9.58 18.82
CA PRO A 248 19.29 9.57 18.70
C PRO A 248 18.83 9.05 17.34
N VAL A 249 19.47 9.50 16.24
CA VAL A 249 19.12 9.08 14.88
C VAL A 249 19.45 7.61 14.67
N ALA A 250 20.65 7.17 15.08
CA ALA A 250 21.07 5.77 14.97
C ALA A 250 20.15 4.82 15.74
N TYR A 251 19.80 5.14 16.98
CA TYR A 251 18.89 4.30 17.78
C TYR A 251 17.49 4.30 17.19
N THR A 252 17.00 5.41 16.66
CA THR A 252 15.70 5.46 15.99
C THR A 252 15.72 4.58 14.73
N MET A 253 16.77 4.66 13.90
CA MET A 253 16.92 3.82 12.72
C MET A 253 16.89 2.34 13.10
N VAL A 254 17.73 1.93 14.05
CA VAL A 254 17.76 0.54 14.52
C VAL A 254 16.43 0.09 15.10
N ALA A 255 15.74 0.94 15.85
CA ALA A 255 14.42 0.61 16.38
C ALA A 255 13.38 0.37 15.27
N VAL A 256 13.37 1.24 14.26
CA VAL A 256 12.48 1.09 13.09
C VAL A 256 12.86 -0.15 12.29
N ASP A 257 14.16 -0.42 12.09
CA ASP A 257 14.65 -1.62 11.42
C ASP A 257 14.22 -2.90 12.15
N VAL A 258 14.24 -2.92 13.48
CA VAL A 258 13.75 -4.06 14.27
C VAL A 258 12.25 -4.28 14.04
N VAL A 259 11.44 -3.23 14.03
CA VAL A 259 10.00 -3.34 13.76
C VAL A 259 9.76 -3.82 12.33
N LEU A 260 10.51 -3.31 11.35
CA LEU A 260 10.45 -3.77 9.96
C LEU A 260 10.85 -5.24 9.84
N ALA A 261 11.91 -5.67 10.53
CA ALA A 261 12.34 -7.08 10.54
C ALA A 261 11.24 -8.00 11.10
N ILE A 262 10.55 -7.57 12.17
CA ILE A 262 9.40 -8.31 12.72
C ILE A 262 8.27 -8.39 11.67
N GLY A 263 7.90 -7.27 11.03
CA GLY A 263 6.87 -7.24 9.99
C GLY A 263 7.18 -8.18 8.83
N LEU A 264 8.41 -8.12 8.29
CA LEU A 264 8.85 -9.00 7.20
C LEU A 264 8.96 -10.48 7.62
N ALA A 265 9.36 -10.78 8.86
CA ALA A 265 9.36 -12.14 9.37
C ALA A 265 7.93 -12.71 9.48
N LEU A 266 6.95 -11.90 9.87
CA LEU A 266 5.53 -12.27 9.85
C LEU A 266 5.04 -12.49 8.42
N GLU A 267 5.46 -11.69 7.44
CA GLU A 267 5.16 -11.94 6.02
C GLU A 267 5.78 -13.25 5.52
N VAL A 268 7.05 -13.55 5.87
CA VAL A 268 7.69 -14.84 5.57
C VAL A 268 6.84 -16.01 6.08
N ALA A 269 6.35 -15.90 7.32
CA ALA A 269 5.47 -16.91 7.90
C ALA A 269 4.12 -17.02 7.15
N ALA A 270 3.51 -15.88 6.78
CA ALA A 270 2.25 -15.83 6.05
C ALA A 270 2.37 -16.46 4.65
N PHE A 271 3.44 -16.15 3.90
CA PHE A 271 3.73 -16.75 2.60
C PHE A 271 3.93 -18.26 2.71
N SER A 272 4.73 -18.70 3.68
CA SER A 272 4.99 -20.12 3.91
C SER A 272 3.74 -20.89 4.30
N ALA A 273 2.85 -20.29 5.09
CA ALA A 273 1.58 -20.91 5.50
C ALA A 273 0.63 -21.21 4.33
N VAL A 274 0.71 -20.43 3.26
CA VAL A 274 -0.10 -20.63 2.05
C VAL A 274 0.66 -21.38 0.94
N GLY A 275 1.87 -21.88 1.23
CA GLY A 275 2.67 -22.66 0.27
C GLY A 275 3.36 -21.82 -0.80
N ILE A 276 3.46 -20.50 -0.62
CA ILE A 276 4.17 -19.60 -1.54
C ILE A 276 5.62 -19.47 -1.07
N SER A 277 6.56 -19.43 -2.02
CA SER A 277 7.98 -19.24 -1.70
C SER A 277 8.24 -17.85 -1.08
N PRO A 278 8.75 -17.75 0.16
CA PRO A 278 8.99 -16.49 0.84
C PRO A 278 10.37 -15.88 0.51
N VAL A 279 11.05 -16.35 -0.52
CA VAL A 279 12.44 -15.96 -0.84
C VAL A 279 12.59 -14.45 -0.97
N MET A 280 11.66 -13.77 -1.63
CA MET A 280 11.71 -12.31 -1.81
C MET A 280 11.55 -11.56 -0.49
N GLN A 281 10.69 -12.04 0.44
CA GLN A 281 10.55 -11.47 1.78
C GLN A 281 11.84 -11.67 2.60
N VAL A 282 12.49 -12.83 2.48
CA VAL A 282 13.78 -13.09 3.14
C VAL A 282 14.87 -12.16 2.56
N VAL A 283 14.92 -11.99 1.23
CA VAL A 283 15.84 -11.03 0.60
C VAL A 283 15.57 -9.61 1.10
N GLY A 284 14.29 -9.18 1.13
CA GLY A 284 13.89 -7.89 1.67
C GLY A 284 14.32 -7.69 3.11
N LEU A 285 14.13 -8.70 3.96
CA LEU A 285 14.52 -8.68 5.37
C LEU A 285 16.05 -8.54 5.55
N VAL A 286 16.83 -9.21 4.73
CA VAL A 286 18.31 -9.13 4.82
C VAL A 286 18.81 -7.79 4.28
N VAL A 287 18.30 -7.36 3.12
CA VAL A 287 18.79 -6.17 2.43
C VAL A 287 18.29 -4.87 3.08
N ALA A 288 17.04 -4.81 3.54
CA ALA A 288 16.52 -3.60 4.19
C ALA A 288 16.91 -3.56 5.68
N PRO A 289 16.18 -4.15 6.64
CA PRO A 289 16.43 -3.86 8.05
C PRO A 289 17.77 -4.39 8.55
N VAL A 290 18.22 -5.61 8.13
CA VAL A 290 19.46 -6.16 8.67
C VAL A 290 20.68 -5.38 8.18
N ALA A 291 20.80 -5.13 6.88
CA ALA A 291 21.94 -4.38 6.36
C ALA A 291 21.92 -2.92 6.85
N SER A 292 20.75 -2.26 6.89
CA SER A 292 20.58 -0.90 7.43
C SER A 292 21.04 -0.81 8.88
N ALA A 293 20.56 -1.70 9.76
CA ALA A 293 20.93 -1.71 11.16
C ALA A 293 22.44 -1.90 11.35
N VAL A 294 23.04 -2.88 10.66
CA VAL A 294 24.49 -3.14 10.73
C VAL A 294 25.29 -1.92 10.26
N LEU A 295 24.97 -1.36 9.12
CA LEU A 295 25.64 -0.17 8.58
C LEU A 295 25.49 1.03 9.50
N THR A 296 24.31 1.24 10.09
CA THR A 296 24.03 2.32 11.03
C THR A 296 24.83 2.16 12.33
N LEU A 297 24.89 0.95 12.90
CA LEU A 297 25.70 0.67 14.11
C LEU A 297 27.21 0.85 13.85
N LEU A 298 27.65 0.62 12.63
CA LEU A 298 29.03 0.81 12.21
C LEU A 298 29.31 2.23 11.70
N ALA A 299 28.33 3.13 11.71
CA ALA A 299 28.44 4.47 11.10
C ALA A 299 29.64 5.29 11.59
N SER A 300 30.04 5.14 12.85
CA SER A 300 31.22 5.82 13.42
C SER A 300 32.54 5.42 12.76
N LYS A 301 32.62 4.22 12.18
CA LYS A 301 33.82 3.68 11.55
C LYS A 301 34.02 4.13 10.11
N PHE A 302 32.98 4.65 9.47
CA PHE A 302 33.08 5.11 8.08
C PHE A 302 33.60 6.54 8.01
N ALA A 303 34.58 6.80 7.12
CA ALA A 303 35.13 8.14 6.91
C ALA A 303 34.13 9.08 6.23
N ASN A 304 33.40 8.57 5.22
CA ASN A 304 32.40 9.36 4.50
C ASN A 304 30.97 9.03 4.98
N LYS A 305 30.45 9.89 5.86
CA LYS A 305 29.11 9.74 6.45
C LYS A 305 28.00 9.87 5.41
N GLN A 306 28.19 10.75 4.43
CA GLN A 306 27.20 11.00 3.37
C GLN A 306 27.06 9.79 2.44
N THR A 307 28.18 9.19 2.03
CA THR A 307 28.16 7.97 1.21
C THR A 307 27.48 6.83 1.96
N LEU A 308 27.78 6.67 3.26
CA LEU A 308 27.09 5.68 4.09
C LEU A 308 25.58 5.89 4.12
N ALA A 309 25.12 7.12 4.35
CA ALA A 309 23.69 7.45 4.39
C ALA A 309 22.98 7.13 3.07
N ILE A 310 23.63 7.42 1.94
CA ILE A 310 23.12 7.06 0.61
C ILE A 310 23.02 5.53 0.44
N VAL A 311 24.04 4.78 0.89
CA VAL A 311 24.04 3.31 0.80
C VAL A 311 22.94 2.71 1.68
N VAL A 312 22.77 3.23 2.91
CA VAL A 312 21.69 2.80 3.82
C VAL A 312 20.32 3.09 3.20
N CYS A 313 20.11 4.29 2.67
CA CYS A 313 18.87 4.65 1.97
C CYS A 313 18.60 3.73 0.78
N ALA A 314 19.60 3.47 -0.07
CA ALA A 314 19.46 2.58 -1.21
C ALA A 314 19.14 1.14 -0.79
N ALA A 315 19.80 0.61 0.24
CA ALA A 315 19.52 -0.73 0.76
C ALA A 315 18.09 -0.85 1.28
N LEU A 316 17.60 0.16 2.04
CA LEU A 316 16.23 0.22 2.54
C LEU A 316 15.22 0.24 1.38
N VAL A 317 15.41 1.12 0.41
CA VAL A 317 14.51 1.23 -0.74
C VAL A 317 14.48 -0.06 -1.56
N ILE A 318 15.64 -0.64 -1.87
CA ILE A 318 15.71 -1.87 -2.66
C ILE A 318 15.09 -3.04 -1.90
N GLY A 319 15.44 -3.24 -0.62
CA GLY A 319 14.94 -4.37 0.15
C GLY A 319 13.42 -4.29 0.41
N VAL A 320 12.90 -3.09 0.76
CA VAL A 320 11.47 -2.88 0.91
C VAL A 320 10.76 -3.04 -0.43
N ALA A 321 11.33 -2.54 -1.53
CA ALA A 321 10.75 -2.70 -2.85
C ALA A 321 10.62 -4.18 -3.26
N VAL A 322 11.66 -4.99 -3.01
CA VAL A 322 11.64 -6.44 -3.32
C VAL A 322 10.54 -7.16 -2.53
N ALA A 323 10.46 -6.93 -1.22
CA ALA A 323 9.43 -7.55 -0.38
C ALA A 323 8.02 -7.08 -0.77
N ARG A 324 7.84 -5.78 -0.97
CA ARG A 324 6.54 -5.18 -1.33
C ARG A 324 6.08 -5.60 -2.73
N TYR A 325 6.99 -5.71 -3.69
CA TYR A 325 6.67 -6.24 -5.02
C TYR A 325 6.16 -7.68 -4.94
N ALA A 326 6.83 -8.54 -4.16
CA ALA A 326 6.38 -9.91 -3.96
C ALA A 326 5.01 -9.99 -3.24
N PHE A 327 4.74 -9.08 -2.27
CA PHE A 327 3.42 -8.96 -1.64
C PHE A 327 2.34 -8.67 -2.69
N TYR A 328 2.55 -7.71 -3.59
CA TYR A 328 1.60 -7.41 -4.66
C TYR A 328 1.48 -8.53 -5.68
N ALA A 329 2.55 -9.24 -5.99
CA ALA A 329 2.52 -10.37 -6.92
C ALA A 329 1.60 -11.52 -6.47
N THR A 330 1.22 -11.57 -5.18
CA THR A 330 0.21 -12.54 -4.69
C THR A 330 -1.24 -12.16 -5.06
N CYS A 331 -1.48 -11.03 -5.72
CA CYS A 331 -2.83 -10.61 -6.16
C CYS A 331 -3.46 -11.60 -7.17
N ALA A 332 -2.63 -12.35 -7.89
CA ALA A 332 -3.07 -13.31 -8.91
C ALA A 332 -3.46 -14.69 -8.33
N LEU A 333 -3.41 -14.85 -7.01
CA LEU A 333 -3.82 -16.07 -6.30
C LEU A 333 -5.30 -15.98 -5.92
#